data_71eb9241828d37543b9da71dffd5dca0
#
_entry.id   71eb9241828d37543b9da71dffd5dca0
#
_cell.length_a   1.000
_cell.length_b   1.000
_cell.length_c   1.000
_cell.angle_alpha   90.00
_cell.angle_beta   90.00
_cell.angle_gamma   90.00
#
_symmetry.space_group_name_H-M   'P 1'
#
loop_
_entity.id
_entity.type
_entity.pdbx_description
1 polymer ?
#
loop_
_entity_poly.entity_id
_entity_poly.type
_entity_poly.pdbx_seq_one_letter_code
_entity_poly.pdbx_strand_id
1 'polypeptide(L)'
;MYDLVIIGSGPAGLSAAVYAKRAGFHTLVLEKGAMSGGQVLTTYEVDNYLGMKGMNGFDLGMKFREHADHMGVEFLEAEAVSIEEGTESGVGETAELVACEKTDPCIKPGRRTEAGGDKRGGRIYKIVTNKGDYETRAVLAATGAVHARLHVPGEEELAGMGVSYCATCDGAFFRNRTVAVIGGGDVAVEDAVFLARTSKKVYLIHRRDELRAARILQKKVQELSNVKILWNTVVDEIVGTDRVEKIRIRNTVSGDMEEMEMDGVFIAVGIHPNTELFKGLVECDEKGYIAAGEDGVTTAPGIFAAGDVRTKPLRQIVTAVADGANAVAGVQDYFLQDSF
;
A
#
# COMPACT_ATOMS: atom_id res chain seq x y z
N MET A 1 10.08 -26.96 -4.16
CA MET A 1 9.22 -26.11 -5.00
C MET A 1 7.92 -25.85 -4.26
N TYR A 2 7.43 -24.62 -4.23
CA TYR A 2 6.17 -24.21 -3.61
C TYR A 2 5.07 -24.08 -4.66
N ASP A 3 3.80 -24.21 -4.26
CA ASP A 3 2.67 -23.85 -5.12
C ASP A 3 2.53 -22.34 -5.21
N LEU A 4 2.68 -21.65 -4.06
CA LEU A 4 2.53 -20.20 -3.94
C LEU A 4 3.61 -19.61 -3.03
N VAL A 5 4.33 -18.59 -3.51
CA VAL A 5 5.14 -17.72 -2.67
C VAL A 5 4.47 -16.34 -2.56
N ILE A 6 4.25 -15.91 -1.31
CA ILE A 6 3.66 -14.62 -0.97
C ILE A 6 4.78 -13.69 -0.54
N ILE A 7 4.89 -12.52 -1.16
CA ILE A 7 5.92 -11.53 -0.84
C ILE A 7 5.29 -10.38 -0.05
N GLY A 8 5.58 -10.35 1.24
CA GLY A 8 5.04 -9.42 2.23
C GLY A 8 4.02 -10.06 3.17
N SER A 9 4.15 -9.79 4.46
CA SER A 9 3.30 -10.31 5.54
C SER A 9 2.45 -9.24 6.22
N GLY A 10 2.00 -8.24 5.45
CA GLY A 10 0.92 -7.34 5.84
C GLY A 10 -0.44 -8.05 5.84
N PRO A 11 -1.56 -7.34 6.13
CA PRO A 11 -2.90 -7.93 6.19
C PRO A 11 -3.30 -8.72 4.94
N ALA A 12 -2.90 -8.25 3.75
CA ALA A 12 -3.17 -8.95 2.49
C ALA A 12 -2.42 -10.29 2.40
N GLY A 13 -1.11 -10.27 2.69
CA GLY A 13 -0.28 -11.48 2.64
C GLY A 13 -0.66 -12.50 3.70
N LEU A 14 -0.97 -12.06 4.93
CA LEU A 14 -1.42 -12.95 6.02
C LEU A 14 -2.78 -13.57 5.72
N SER A 15 -3.73 -12.79 5.18
CA SER A 15 -5.02 -13.33 4.73
C SER A 15 -4.83 -14.34 3.61
N ALA A 16 -4.04 -14.02 2.59
CA ALA A 16 -3.74 -14.94 1.50
C ALA A 16 -3.10 -16.23 2.01
N ALA A 17 -2.17 -16.15 2.95
CA ALA A 17 -1.50 -17.31 3.53
C ALA A 17 -2.50 -18.26 4.22
N VAL A 18 -3.45 -17.72 5.01
CA VAL A 18 -4.52 -18.51 5.62
C VAL A 18 -5.38 -19.21 4.57
N TYR A 19 -5.82 -18.48 3.53
CA TYR A 19 -6.64 -19.04 2.46
C TYR A 19 -5.88 -20.05 1.61
N ALA A 20 -4.61 -19.83 1.31
CA ALA A 20 -3.75 -20.76 0.57
C ALA A 20 -3.57 -22.09 1.32
N LYS A 21 -3.34 -22.05 2.63
CA LYS A 21 -3.27 -23.26 3.44
C LYS A 21 -4.60 -24.01 3.49
N ARG A 22 -5.74 -23.29 3.56
CA ARG A 22 -7.07 -23.89 3.49
C ARG A 22 -7.36 -24.52 2.12
N ALA A 23 -6.78 -23.98 1.05
CA ALA A 23 -6.82 -24.55 -0.30
C ALA A 23 -5.88 -25.76 -0.50
N GLY A 24 -5.04 -26.07 0.50
CA GLY A 24 -4.08 -27.19 0.45
C GLY A 24 -2.78 -26.84 -0.25
N PHE A 25 -2.48 -25.57 -0.50
CA PHE A 25 -1.25 -25.14 -1.17
C PHE A 25 -0.02 -25.24 -0.25
N HIS A 26 1.08 -25.71 -0.80
CA HIS A 26 2.40 -25.59 -0.19
C HIS A 26 2.87 -24.15 -0.37
N THR A 27 2.77 -23.36 0.71
CA THR A 27 2.89 -21.91 0.68
C THR A 27 4.04 -21.41 1.55
N LEU A 28 4.86 -20.51 1.01
CA LEU A 28 5.89 -19.77 1.71
C LEU A 28 5.53 -18.27 1.73
N VAL A 29 5.66 -17.63 2.89
CA VAL A 29 5.58 -16.18 3.03
C VAL A 29 6.97 -15.61 3.27
N LEU A 30 7.41 -14.70 2.39
CA LEU A 30 8.64 -13.94 2.54
C LEU A 30 8.33 -12.58 3.17
N GLU A 31 9.04 -12.25 4.25
CA GLU A 31 8.95 -10.96 4.90
C GLU A 31 10.36 -10.42 5.15
N LYS A 32 10.63 -9.19 4.70
CA LYS A 32 11.96 -8.58 4.88
C LYS A 32 12.22 -8.09 6.31
N GLY A 33 11.17 -7.77 7.04
CA GLY A 33 11.23 -7.32 8.44
C GLY A 33 11.13 -8.48 9.41
N ALA A 34 11.60 -8.25 10.64
CA ALA A 34 11.53 -9.25 11.72
C ALA A 34 10.10 -9.56 12.18
N MET A 35 9.14 -8.67 11.87
CA MET A 35 7.75 -8.80 12.32
C MET A 35 6.77 -8.71 11.15
N SER A 36 5.71 -9.54 11.23
CA SER A 36 4.57 -9.49 10.31
C SER A 36 3.55 -8.45 10.75
N GLY A 37 2.79 -7.89 9.78
CA GLY A 37 1.73 -6.91 10.02
C GLY A 37 1.83 -5.68 9.12
N GLY A 38 3.00 -5.40 8.56
CA GLY A 38 3.21 -4.26 7.66
C GLY A 38 2.87 -2.93 8.32
N GLN A 39 2.21 -2.02 7.61
CA GLN A 39 1.85 -0.69 8.13
C GLN A 39 0.92 -0.71 9.34
N VAL A 40 0.18 -1.79 9.57
CA VAL A 40 -0.73 -1.89 10.73
C VAL A 40 0.03 -1.79 12.04
N LEU A 41 1.28 -2.29 12.10
CA LEU A 41 2.10 -2.29 13.32
C LEU A 41 2.32 -0.89 13.92
N THR A 42 2.30 0.15 13.08
CA THR A 42 2.52 1.55 13.50
C THR A 42 1.23 2.32 13.75
N THR A 43 0.07 1.69 13.58
CA THR A 43 -1.23 2.31 13.86
C THR A 43 -1.49 2.32 15.37
N TYR A 44 -1.72 3.50 15.93
CA TYR A 44 -1.96 3.66 17.38
C TYR A 44 -3.20 2.88 17.83
N GLU A 45 -4.34 3.08 17.16
CA GLU A 45 -5.60 2.42 17.46
C GLU A 45 -6.39 2.15 16.18
N VAL A 46 -7.00 0.97 16.07
CA VAL A 46 -7.80 0.54 14.92
C VAL A 46 -9.27 0.49 15.34
N ASP A 47 -10.06 1.46 14.84
CA ASP A 47 -11.50 1.57 15.13
C ASP A 47 -12.39 1.17 13.95
N ASN A 48 -11.81 0.94 12.78
CA ASN A 48 -12.52 0.70 11.52
C ASN A 48 -12.38 -0.74 10.99
N TYR A 49 -11.84 -1.66 11.80
CA TYR A 49 -11.81 -3.08 11.47
C TYR A 49 -12.91 -3.81 12.26
N LEU A 50 -13.92 -4.31 11.53
CA LEU A 50 -15.12 -4.90 12.14
C LEU A 50 -14.76 -6.04 13.10
N GLY A 51 -15.26 -5.95 14.33
CA GLY A 51 -15.04 -6.94 15.38
C GLY A 51 -13.82 -6.67 16.27
N MET A 52 -12.97 -5.68 15.94
CA MET A 52 -11.70 -5.39 16.65
C MET A 52 -11.59 -3.92 17.09
N LYS A 53 -12.69 -3.39 17.65
CA LYS A 53 -12.75 -2.00 18.11
C LYS A 53 -11.71 -1.72 19.20
N GLY A 54 -10.97 -0.61 19.05
CA GLY A 54 -10.07 -0.09 20.07
C GLY A 54 -8.80 -0.92 20.28
N MET A 55 -8.43 -1.76 19.30
CA MET A 55 -7.20 -2.52 19.34
C MET A 55 -6.07 -1.69 18.76
N ASN A 56 -4.88 -1.69 19.40
CA ASN A 56 -3.72 -1.09 18.77
C ASN A 56 -3.26 -1.93 17.56
N GLY A 57 -2.60 -1.28 16.61
CA GLY A 57 -2.22 -1.93 15.37
C GLY A 57 -1.19 -3.05 15.56
N PHE A 58 -0.30 -2.92 16.53
CA PHE A 58 0.68 -3.95 16.84
C PHE A 58 0.00 -5.26 17.27
N ASP A 59 -0.92 -5.20 18.24
CA ASP A 59 -1.66 -6.37 18.72
C ASP A 59 -2.53 -6.98 17.61
N LEU A 60 -3.12 -6.15 16.75
CA LEU A 60 -3.89 -6.63 15.60
C LEU A 60 -3.00 -7.36 14.60
N GLY A 61 -1.84 -6.81 14.27
CA GLY A 61 -0.84 -7.45 13.39
C GLY A 61 -0.36 -8.79 13.95
N MET A 62 -0.09 -8.84 15.26
CA MET A 62 0.30 -10.08 15.95
C MET A 62 -0.82 -11.13 15.94
N LYS A 63 -2.08 -10.75 16.11
CA LYS A 63 -3.22 -11.68 15.98
C LYS A 63 -3.37 -12.24 14.56
N PHE A 64 -3.16 -11.42 13.54
CA PHE A 64 -3.16 -11.91 12.16
C PHE A 64 -2.05 -12.92 11.92
N ARG A 65 -0.86 -12.64 12.44
CA ARG A 65 0.28 -13.56 12.35
C ARG A 65 0.03 -14.87 13.13
N GLU A 66 -0.44 -14.79 14.35
CA GLU A 66 -0.81 -15.95 15.17
C GLU A 66 -1.82 -16.88 14.47
N HIS A 67 -2.81 -16.28 13.77
CA HIS A 67 -3.77 -17.06 12.99
C HIS A 67 -3.09 -17.82 11.84
N ALA A 68 -2.19 -17.18 11.11
CA ALA A 68 -1.46 -17.83 10.03
C ALA A 68 -0.50 -18.92 10.54
N ASP A 69 0.17 -18.68 11.67
CA ASP A 69 1.03 -19.68 12.33
C ASP A 69 0.20 -20.90 12.78
N HIS A 70 -0.99 -20.69 13.34
CA HIS A 70 -1.91 -21.78 13.73
C HIS A 70 -2.33 -22.65 12.54
N MET A 71 -2.42 -22.07 11.34
CA MET A 71 -2.70 -22.79 10.11
C MET A 71 -1.45 -23.53 9.53
N GLY A 72 -0.31 -23.42 10.19
CA GLY A 72 0.93 -24.05 9.74
C GLY A 72 1.52 -23.41 8.47
N VAL A 73 1.39 -22.08 8.33
CA VAL A 73 2.03 -21.33 7.25
C VAL A 73 3.53 -21.26 7.50
N GLU A 74 4.32 -21.47 6.45
CA GLU A 74 5.78 -21.31 6.49
C GLU A 74 6.15 -19.86 6.25
N PHE A 75 6.94 -19.27 7.16
CA PHE A 75 7.44 -17.90 7.07
C PHE A 75 8.96 -17.90 7.03
N LEU A 76 9.50 -17.04 6.18
CA LEU A 76 10.93 -16.79 6.10
C LEU A 76 11.19 -15.28 6.18
N GLU A 77 11.98 -14.87 7.16
CA GLU A 77 12.54 -13.52 7.19
C GLU A 77 13.62 -13.42 6.11
N ALA A 78 13.26 -12.92 4.95
CA ALA A 78 14.15 -12.70 3.82
C ALA A 78 13.63 -11.60 2.91
N GLU A 79 14.55 -10.86 2.30
CA GLU A 79 14.23 -9.86 1.29
C GLU A 79 14.31 -10.48 -0.10
N ALA A 80 13.19 -10.45 -0.85
CA ALA A 80 13.16 -10.81 -2.24
C ALA A 80 13.87 -9.72 -3.07
N VAL A 81 14.84 -10.11 -3.87
CA VAL A 81 15.71 -9.20 -4.65
C VAL A 81 15.33 -9.19 -6.12
N SER A 82 14.99 -10.37 -6.69
CA SER A 82 14.53 -10.50 -8.07
C SER A 82 13.58 -11.68 -8.23
N ILE A 83 12.80 -11.64 -9.32
CA ILE A 83 11.93 -12.73 -9.76
C ILE A 83 12.35 -13.07 -11.20
N GLU A 84 12.68 -14.32 -11.43
CA GLU A 84 13.06 -14.85 -12.72
C GLU A 84 11.97 -15.82 -13.20
N GLU A 85 11.56 -15.72 -14.47
CA GLU A 85 10.61 -16.66 -15.09
C GLU A 85 11.39 -17.83 -15.70
N GLY A 86 10.95 -19.06 -15.40
CA GLY A 86 11.49 -20.29 -15.97
C GLY A 86 10.37 -21.21 -16.46
N THR A 87 10.75 -22.35 -17.01
CA THR A 87 9.83 -23.44 -17.39
C THR A 87 10.29 -24.73 -16.75
N GLU A 88 9.40 -25.69 -16.52
CA GLU A 88 9.72 -27.02 -15.93
C GLU A 88 10.79 -27.83 -16.69
N SER A 89 11.13 -27.40 -17.91
CA SER A 89 12.15 -28.05 -18.74
C SER A 89 13.29 -27.09 -19.06
N GLY A 90 14.25 -26.93 -18.14
CA GLY A 90 15.53 -26.33 -18.44
C GLY A 90 15.87 -25.07 -17.70
N VAL A 91 16.84 -25.20 -16.82
CA VAL A 91 17.62 -24.07 -16.30
C VAL A 91 18.41 -23.48 -17.46
N GLY A 92 18.13 -22.22 -17.80
CA GLY A 92 19.04 -21.38 -18.57
C GLY A 92 18.62 -21.04 -19.99
N GLU A 93 17.97 -19.90 -20.11
CA GLU A 93 18.23 -18.94 -21.19
C GLU A 93 17.93 -17.54 -20.66
N THR A 94 18.97 -16.71 -20.60
CA THR A 94 18.85 -15.27 -20.32
C THR A 94 18.09 -14.63 -21.46
N ALA A 95 16.88 -14.16 -21.21
CA ALA A 95 16.12 -13.37 -22.17
C ALA A 95 16.77 -11.99 -22.35
N GLU A 96 17.40 -11.76 -23.49
CA GLU A 96 17.77 -10.43 -23.93
C GLU A 96 16.51 -9.56 -24.13
N LEU A 97 16.50 -8.39 -23.49
CA LEU A 97 15.47 -7.37 -23.62
C LEU A 97 15.39 -6.89 -25.08
N VAL A 98 14.35 -7.32 -25.78
CA VAL A 98 13.94 -6.68 -27.04
C VAL A 98 13.07 -5.48 -26.70
N ALA A 99 13.60 -4.28 -26.93
CA ALA A 99 12.87 -3.03 -26.81
C ALA A 99 11.70 -3.00 -27.80
N CYS A 100 10.49 -2.93 -27.29
CA CYS A 100 9.29 -2.71 -28.09
C CYS A 100 9.10 -1.21 -28.33
N GLU A 101 9.20 -0.80 -29.59
CA GLU A 101 8.92 0.56 -30.04
C GLU A 101 7.42 0.88 -29.91
N LYS A 102 7.17 2.15 -29.60
CA LYS A 102 5.87 2.80 -29.40
C LYS A 102 4.91 2.61 -30.57
N THR A 103 3.64 2.22 -30.30
CA THR A 103 2.48 2.78 -31.03
C THR A 103 1.16 2.50 -30.30
N ASP A 104 0.37 3.57 -30.17
CA ASP A 104 -1.08 3.77 -30.05
C ASP A 104 -1.85 3.46 -28.75
N PRO A 105 -2.58 4.49 -28.23
CA PRO A 105 -3.43 4.39 -27.07
C PRO A 105 -4.88 4.16 -27.48
N CYS A 106 -5.37 2.94 -27.41
CA CYS A 106 -6.81 2.62 -27.31
C CYS A 106 -7.04 1.09 -27.34
N ILE A 107 -7.01 0.45 -26.19
CA ILE A 107 -7.57 -0.89 -26.09
C ILE A 107 -8.64 -0.89 -24.99
N LYS A 108 -9.90 -1.11 -25.46
CA LYS A 108 -11.06 -1.33 -24.60
C LYS A 108 -10.94 -2.68 -23.89
N PRO A 109 -11.42 -2.82 -22.63
CA PRO A 109 -11.44 -4.12 -21.96
C PRO A 109 -12.45 -5.03 -22.65
N GLY A 110 -11.97 -6.16 -23.11
CA GLY A 110 -12.81 -7.23 -23.61
C GLY A 110 -12.48 -7.73 -25.01
N ARG A 111 -11.60 -8.72 -25.06
CA ARG A 111 -11.69 -9.94 -25.89
C ARG A 111 -10.36 -10.68 -25.81
N ARG A 112 -10.45 -11.95 -25.36
CA ARG A 112 -9.35 -12.90 -25.51
C ARG A 112 -8.99 -12.98 -26.99
N THR A 113 -7.74 -12.69 -27.33
CA THR A 113 -7.16 -13.10 -28.59
C THR A 113 -6.44 -14.42 -28.35
N GLU A 114 -6.91 -15.46 -29.02
CA GLU A 114 -6.19 -16.73 -29.14
C GLU A 114 -4.87 -16.45 -29.86
N ALA A 115 -3.76 -16.53 -29.15
CA ALA A 115 -2.44 -16.65 -29.74
C ALA A 115 -2.01 -18.12 -29.57
N GLY A 116 -1.95 -18.81 -30.70
CA GLY A 116 -1.60 -20.21 -30.76
C GLY A 116 -0.15 -20.48 -30.39
N GLY A 117 0.06 -21.64 -29.79
CA GLY A 117 1.36 -22.23 -29.51
C GLY A 117 1.35 -23.05 -28.24
N ASP A 118 0.80 -24.25 -28.31
CA ASP A 118 0.85 -25.31 -27.30
C ASP A 118 2.32 -25.60 -26.91
N LYS A 119 2.74 -25.14 -25.73
CA LYS A 119 3.82 -25.73 -24.94
C LYS A 119 3.35 -25.72 -23.50
N ARG A 120 2.65 -26.79 -23.11
CA ARG A 120 2.18 -27.08 -21.75
C ARG A 120 3.36 -27.55 -20.89
N GLY A 121 4.23 -26.62 -20.50
CA GLY A 121 5.07 -26.75 -19.33
C GLY A 121 4.60 -25.68 -18.36
N GLY A 122 4.19 -26.03 -17.15
CA GLY A 122 3.77 -25.07 -16.14
C GLY A 122 4.86 -24.01 -15.95
N ARG A 123 4.47 -22.74 -15.85
CA ARG A 123 5.43 -21.67 -15.56
C ARG A 123 5.95 -21.86 -14.14
N ILE A 124 7.25 -21.68 -14.00
CA ILE A 124 7.92 -21.69 -12.70
C ILE A 124 8.58 -20.34 -12.52
N TYR A 125 8.42 -19.75 -11.34
CA TYR A 125 9.13 -18.56 -10.94
C TYR A 125 10.20 -18.92 -9.94
N LYS A 126 11.40 -18.37 -10.14
CA LYS A 126 12.50 -18.42 -9.20
C LYS A 126 12.60 -17.07 -8.50
N ILE A 127 12.41 -17.08 -7.19
CA ILE A 127 12.53 -15.88 -6.35
C ILE A 127 13.91 -15.91 -5.71
N VAL A 128 14.74 -14.96 -6.09
CA VAL A 128 16.07 -14.77 -5.50
C VAL A 128 15.92 -13.90 -4.26
N THR A 129 16.48 -14.36 -3.15
CA THR A 129 16.47 -13.61 -1.88
C THR A 129 17.87 -13.46 -1.31
N ASN A 130 18.02 -12.60 -0.31
CA ASN A 130 19.27 -12.46 0.46
C ASN A 130 19.62 -13.70 1.32
N LYS A 131 18.75 -14.72 1.38
CA LYS A 131 18.94 -15.96 2.16
C LYS A 131 18.86 -17.24 1.33
N GLY A 132 18.78 -17.14 0.00
CA GLY A 132 18.67 -18.27 -0.93
C GLY A 132 17.58 -18.08 -1.97
N ASP A 133 17.44 -19.06 -2.84
CA ASP A 133 16.52 -19.02 -3.97
C ASP A 133 15.36 -20.00 -3.74
N TYR A 134 14.15 -19.60 -4.17
CA TYR A 134 12.92 -20.37 -3.97
C TYR A 134 12.15 -20.49 -5.28
N GLU A 135 11.78 -21.72 -5.64
CA GLU A 135 10.97 -21.97 -6.83
C GLU A 135 9.50 -22.14 -6.47
N THR A 136 8.62 -21.56 -7.31
CA THR A 136 7.18 -21.57 -7.12
C THR A 136 6.41 -21.54 -8.44
N ARG A 137 5.19 -22.09 -8.44
CA ARG A 137 4.27 -22.04 -9.58
C ARG A 137 3.52 -20.70 -9.67
N ALA A 138 3.32 -20.03 -8.54
CA ALA A 138 2.66 -18.72 -8.50
C ALA A 138 3.33 -17.80 -7.48
N VAL A 139 3.27 -16.49 -7.75
CA VAL A 139 3.77 -15.41 -6.89
C VAL A 139 2.64 -14.46 -6.55
N LEU A 140 2.48 -14.12 -5.27
CA LEU A 140 1.57 -13.07 -4.83
C LEU A 140 2.34 -11.84 -4.35
N ALA A 141 2.20 -10.73 -5.05
CA ALA A 141 2.67 -9.43 -4.61
C ALA A 141 1.75 -8.89 -3.49
N ALA A 142 2.21 -8.91 -2.25
CA ALA A 142 1.53 -8.36 -1.09
C ALA A 142 2.40 -7.33 -0.35
N THR A 143 3.28 -6.66 -1.10
CA THR A 143 4.32 -5.75 -0.62
C THR A 143 3.79 -4.41 -0.10
N GLY A 144 2.50 -4.12 -0.33
CA GLY A 144 1.84 -2.92 0.16
C GLY A 144 2.31 -1.64 -0.50
N ALA A 145 2.13 -0.53 0.22
CA ALA A 145 2.55 0.81 -0.19
C ALA A 145 3.14 1.54 1.02
N VAL A 146 3.88 2.61 0.80
CA VAL A 146 4.45 3.45 1.87
C VAL A 146 4.02 4.89 1.69
N HIS A 147 3.70 5.56 2.80
CA HIS A 147 3.42 6.99 2.78
C HIS A 147 4.71 7.77 2.54
N ALA A 148 4.63 8.76 1.66
CA ALA A 148 5.70 9.74 1.50
C ALA A 148 5.82 10.57 2.77
N ARG A 149 7.05 10.81 3.21
CA ARG A 149 7.37 11.56 4.42
C ARG A 149 7.77 12.98 4.08
N LEU A 150 7.68 13.87 5.06
CA LEU A 150 8.20 15.23 4.95
C LEU A 150 9.70 15.27 5.23
N HIS A 151 10.21 14.30 6.02
CA HIS A 151 11.59 14.24 6.50
C HIS A 151 11.97 15.46 7.36
N VAL A 152 11.07 15.87 8.24
CA VAL A 152 11.28 16.96 9.18
C VAL A 152 11.45 16.44 10.61
N PRO A 153 12.18 17.16 11.48
CA PRO A 153 12.28 16.81 12.90
C PRO A 153 10.90 16.66 13.54
N GLY A 154 10.74 15.66 14.41
CA GLY A 154 9.49 15.35 15.11
C GLY A 154 8.50 14.50 14.32
N GLU A 155 8.71 14.28 13.02
CA GLU A 155 7.79 13.46 12.21
C GLU A 155 7.80 11.99 12.66
N GLU A 156 8.98 11.40 12.81
CA GLU A 156 9.11 9.99 13.19
C GLU A 156 8.87 9.78 14.68
N GLU A 157 9.39 10.67 15.51
CA GLU A 157 9.29 10.62 16.97
C GLU A 157 7.85 10.71 17.46
N LEU A 158 7.02 11.49 16.76
CA LEU A 158 5.62 11.71 17.10
C LEU A 158 4.62 10.92 16.21
N ALA A 159 5.13 9.98 15.42
CA ALA A 159 4.27 9.08 14.63
C ALA A 159 3.36 8.26 15.54
N GLY A 160 2.03 8.31 15.30
CA GLY A 160 1.01 7.73 16.18
C GLY A 160 0.72 8.52 17.45
N MET A 161 1.55 9.51 17.79
CA MET A 161 1.37 10.42 18.94
C MET A 161 0.90 11.82 18.50
N GLY A 162 0.10 11.87 17.44
CA GLY A 162 -0.42 13.09 16.86
C GLY A 162 0.02 13.34 15.42
N VAL A 163 1.09 12.70 14.93
CA VAL A 163 1.41 12.62 13.51
C VAL A 163 0.74 11.39 12.91
N SER A 164 -0.03 11.59 11.85
CA SER A 164 -0.77 10.56 11.13
C SER A 164 -0.60 10.70 9.61
N TYR A 165 -0.76 9.58 8.91
CA TYR A 165 -0.78 9.51 7.44
C TYR A 165 -2.15 9.10 6.90
N CYS A 166 -3.17 8.95 7.76
CA CYS A 166 -4.49 8.46 7.39
C CYS A 166 -5.59 9.20 8.16
N ALA A 167 -6.22 10.18 7.54
CA ALA A 167 -7.30 10.94 8.18
C ALA A 167 -8.54 10.08 8.49
N THR A 168 -8.85 9.09 7.65
CA THR A 168 -9.98 8.18 7.86
C THR A 168 -9.73 7.16 8.98
N CYS A 169 -8.45 6.89 9.30
CA CYS A 169 -8.07 6.02 10.41
C CYS A 169 -8.14 6.77 11.74
N ASP A 170 -7.46 7.90 11.82
CA ASP A 170 -7.14 8.56 13.09
C ASP A 170 -7.96 9.84 13.35
N GLY A 171 -8.71 10.32 12.35
CA GLY A 171 -9.46 11.59 12.47
C GLY A 171 -10.47 11.63 13.61
N ALA A 172 -10.99 10.48 14.06
CA ALA A 172 -11.92 10.42 15.17
C ALA A 172 -11.31 10.88 16.51
N PHE A 173 -9.99 10.69 16.71
CA PHE A 173 -9.25 11.10 17.91
C PHE A 173 -9.08 12.63 18.01
N PHE A 174 -9.27 13.34 16.90
CA PHE A 174 -9.09 14.79 16.81
C PHE A 174 -10.41 15.56 16.79
N ARG A 175 -11.48 14.98 17.34
CA ARG A 175 -12.77 15.68 17.51
C ARG A 175 -12.60 16.91 18.39
N ASN A 176 -13.12 18.06 17.91
CA ASN A 176 -12.99 19.38 18.56
C ASN A 176 -11.54 19.85 18.76
N ARG A 177 -10.57 19.31 18.01
CA ARG A 177 -9.16 19.65 18.05
C ARG A 177 -8.77 20.53 16.86
N THR A 178 -7.61 21.16 16.95
CA THR A 178 -6.98 21.89 15.85
C THR A 178 -5.95 21.01 15.18
N VAL A 179 -6.09 20.79 13.86
CA VAL A 179 -5.22 19.89 13.13
C VAL A 179 -4.66 20.56 11.87
N ALA A 180 -3.48 20.10 11.44
CA ALA A 180 -2.90 20.44 10.16
C ALA A 180 -3.01 19.26 9.20
N VAL A 181 -3.32 19.54 7.92
CA VAL A 181 -3.17 18.59 6.80
C VAL A 181 -2.11 19.14 5.87
N ILE A 182 -1.08 18.38 5.60
CA ILE A 182 0.05 18.80 4.77
C ILE A 182 -0.06 18.11 3.41
N GLY A 183 -0.22 18.90 2.36
CA GLY A 183 -0.37 18.42 1.00
C GLY A 183 -1.14 19.39 0.10
N GLY A 184 -1.50 18.96 -1.12
CA GLY A 184 -2.24 19.80 -2.08
C GLY A 184 -2.78 19.02 -3.27
N GLY A 185 -2.72 17.69 -3.23
CA GLY A 185 -3.40 16.78 -4.15
C GLY A 185 -4.78 16.39 -3.65
N ASP A 186 -5.49 15.53 -4.40
CA ASP A 186 -6.84 15.06 -4.08
C ASP A 186 -6.93 14.52 -2.65
N VAL A 187 -6.02 13.62 -2.25
CA VAL A 187 -5.99 12.99 -0.92
C VAL A 187 -5.91 14.05 0.19
N ALA A 188 -5.00 15.03 0.08
CA ALA A 188 -4.86 16.08 1.10
C ALA A 188 -6.12 16.93 1.25
N VAL A 189 -6.78 17.23 0.14
CA VAL A 189 -8.02 18.01 0.16
C VAL A 189 -9.20 17.19 0.69
N GLU A 190 -9.29 15.91 0.32
CA GLU A 190 -10.28 14.98 0.86
C GLU A 190 -10.11 14.78 2.35
N ASP A 191 -8.88 14.62 2.83
CA ASP A 191 -8.53 14.50 4.25
C ASP A 191 -8.93 15.78 5.01
N ALA A 192 -8.64 16.98 4.47
CA ALA A 192 -9.03 18.22 5.08
C ALA A 192 -10.57 18.37 5.17
N VAL A 193 -11.29 17.99 4.11
CA VAL A 193 -12.76 17.97 4.09
C VAL A 193 -13.32 16.95 5.08
N PHE A 194 -12.70 15.77 5.19
CA PHE A 194 -13.11 14.75 6.13
C PHE A 194 -12.94 15.21 7.59
N LEU A 195 -11.74 15.69 7.93
CA LEU A 195 -11.41 16.19 9.27
C LEU A 195 -12.25 17.39 9.68
N ALA A 196 -12.59 18.27 8.74
CA ALA A 196 -13.41 19.44 9.00
C ALA A 196 -14.81 19.12 9.55
N ARG A 197 -15.31 17.88 9.36
CA ARG A 197 -16.62 17.46 9.89
C ARG A 197 -16.64 17.36 11.41
N THR A 198 -15.51 17.11 12.04
CA THR A 198 -15.42 16.81 13.47
C THR A 198 -14.39 17.65 14.20
N SER A 199 -13.36 18.14 13.53
CA SER A 199 -12.32 18.98 14.13
C SER A 199 -12.80 20.43 14.33
N LYS A 200 -12.28 21.08 15.35
CA LYS A 200 -12.53 22.49 15.63
C LYS A 200 -12.01 23.40 14.51
N LYS A 201 -10.80 23.10 14.03
CA LYS A 201 -10.14 23.85 12.97
C LYS A 201 -9.18 22.95 12.20
N VAL A 202 -9.12 23.12 10.89
CA VAL A 202 -8.20 22.43 10.00
C VAL A 202 -7.37 23.46 9.25
N TYR A 203 -6.05 23.30 9.28
CA TYR A 203 -5.11 24.04 8.44
C TYR A 203 -4.63 23.16 7.31
N LEU A 204 -5.01 23.49 6.06
CA LEU A 204 -4.46 22.83 4.88
C LEU A 204 -3.19 23.58 4.46
N ILE A 205 -2.02 22.96 4.68
CA ILE A 205 -0.71 23.57 4.44
C ILE A 205 -0.19 23.12 3.09
N HIS A 206 0.00 24.07 2.17
CA HIS A 206 0.47 23.76 0.83
C HIS A 206 1.67 24.64 0.42
N ARG A 207 2.70 23.97 -0.13
CA ARG A 207 3.98 24.61 -0.52
C ARG A 207 3.91 25.51 -1.76
N ARG A 208 2.77 25.56 -2.47
CA ARG A 208 2.52 26.37 -3.67
C ARG A 208 1.34 27.30 -3.43
N ASP A 209 1.06 28.16 -4.41
CA ASP A 209 -0.05 29.10 -4.43
C ASP A 209 -1.35 28.54 -5.02
N GLU A 210 -1.31 27.28 -5.54
CA GLU A 210 -2.48 26.58 -6.08
C GLU A 210 -2.48 25.09 -5.73
N LEU A 211 -3.67 24.51 -5.49
CA LEU A 211 -3.86 23.09 -5.25
C LEU A 211 -3.82 22.31 -6.59
N ARG A 212 -3.28 21.09 -6.54
CA ARG A 212 -3.32 20.15 -7.66
C ARG A 212 -4.58 19.27 -7.66
N ALA A 213 -5.38 19.36 -6.62
CA ALA A 213 -6.62 18.60 -6.47
C ALA A 213 -7.63 18.95 -7.56
N ALA A 214 -8.57 18.04 -7.83
CA ALA A 214 -9.69 18.26 -8.73
C ALA A 214 -10.49 19.52 -8.32
N ARG A 215 -10.97 20.30 -9.29
CA ARG A 215 -11.68 21.58 -9.03
C ARG A 215 -12.88 21.44 -8.11
N ILE A 216 -13.60 20.32 -8.18
CA ILE A 216 -14.75 20.06 -7.31
C ILE A 216 -14.33 19.92 -5.84
N LEU A 217 -13.18 19.32 -5.56
CA LEU A 217 -12.61 19.20 -4.21
C LEU A 217 -12.11 20.54 -3.71
N GLN A 218 -11.45 21.32 -4.59
CA GLN A 218 -10.99 22.67 -4.26
C GLN A 218 -12.16 23.58 -3.85
N LYS A 219 -13.26 23.56 -4.62
CA LYS A 219 -14.47 24.31 -4.27
C LYS A 219 -15.03 23.90 -2.92
N LYS A 220 -15.14 22.59 -2.69
CA LYS A 220 -15.68 22.04 -1.45
C LYS A 220 -14.86 22.46 -0.21
N VAL A 221 -13.54 22.40 -0.27
CA VAL A 221 -12.69 22.77 0.86
C VAL A 221 -12.73 24.28 1.15
N GLN A 222 -12.86 25.11 0.13
CA GLN A 222 -12.96 26.58 0.26
C GLN A 222 -14.29 27.05 0.87
N GLU A 223 -15.35 26.26 0.74
CA GLU A 223 -16.68 26.56 1.34
C GLU A 223 -16.73 26.24 2.85
N LEU A 224 -15.74 25.54 3.41
CA LEU A 224 -15.73 25.15 4.81
C LEU A 224 -15.18 26.25 5.71
N SER A 225 -16.01 26.76 6.62
CA SER A 225 -15.68 27.89 7.49
C SER A 225 -14.58 27.60 8.53
N ASN A 226 -14.40 26.32 8.88
CA ASN A 226 -13.39 25.85 9.83
C ASN A 226 -12.10 25.35 9.15
N VAL A 227 -11.97 25.48 7.82
CA VAL A 227 -10.73 25.19 7.09
C VAL A 227 -10.03 26.47 6.71
N LYS A 228 -8.72 26.55 6.94
CA LYS A 228 -7.87 27.64 6.47
C LYS A 228 -6.73 27.06 5.62
N ILE A 229 -6.62 27.52 4.37
CA ILE A 229 -5.50 27.12 3.50
C ILE A 229 -4.33 28.09 3.76
N LEU A 230 -3.16 27.53 4.02
CA LEU A 230 -1.89 28.25 4.12
C LEU A 230 -1.09 27.98 2.86
N TRP A 231 -1.07 28.96 1.98
CA TRP A 231 -0.37 28.92 0.71
C TRP A 231 1.13 29.22 0.87
N ASN A 232 1.94 28.72 -0.07
CA ASN A 232 3.37 28.95 -0.09
C ASN A 232 4.03 28.61 1.26
N THR A 233 3.52 27.60 1.96
CA THR A 233 3.92 27.28 3.32
C THR A 233 4.40 25.83 3.41
N VAL A 234 5.50 25.63 4.09
CA VAL A 234 6.07 24.32 4.44
C VAL A 234 6.14 24.17 5.94
N VAL A 235 6.12 22.92 6.41
CA VAL A 235 6.42 22.60 7.80
C VAL A 235 7.91 22.28 7.88
N ASP A 236 8.62 22.96 8.75
CA ASP A 236 10.05 22.75 8.98
C ASP A 236 10.30 21.85 10.21
N GLU A 237 9.37 21.78 11.17
CA GLU A 237 9.46 20.95 12.37
C GLU A 237 8.09 20.68 12.97
N ILE A 238 7.92 19.49 13.55
CA ILE A 238 6.77 19.10 14.38
C ILE A 238 7.28 18.98 15.81
N VAL A 239 6.68 19.70 16.74
CA VAL A 239 7.18 19.83 18.11
C VAL A 239 6.20 19.25 19.10
N GLY A 240 6.73 18.46 20.04
CA GLY A 240 6.01 17.87 21.15
C GLY A 240 6.89 16.91 21.94
N THR A 241 6.41 16.46 23.08
CA THR A 241 7.09 15.45 23.91
C THR A 241 6.36 14.10 23.82
N ASP A 242 5.20 14.01 24.44
CA ASP A 242 4.36 12.78 24.43
C ASP A 242 3.28 12.82 23.33
N ARG A 243 3.11 13.95 22.68
CA ARG A 243 2.16 14.17 21.58
C ARG A 243 2.54 15.44 20.81
N VAL A 244 1.94 15.61 19.65
CA VAL A 244 2.04 16.87 18.91
C VAL A 244 1.47 18.01 19.76
N GLU A 245 2.23 19.12 19.89
CA GLU A 245 1.86 20.33 20.61
C GLU A 245 1.82 21.54 19.68
N LYS A 246 2.78 21.64 18.76
CA LYS A 246 2.87 22.71 17.79
C LYS A 246 3.66 22.29 16.54
N ILE A 247 3.57 23.10 15.52
CA ILE A 247 4.39 23.01 14.31
C ILE A 247 5.14 24.32 14.08
N ARG A 248 6.34 24.24 13.50
CA ARG A 248 7.06 25.37 12.93
C ARG A 248 6.86 25.38 11.42
N ILE A 249 6.33 26.46 10.93
CA ILE A 249 6.06 26.64 9.50
C ILE A 249 6.88 27.79 8.95
N ARG A 250 7.16 27.71 7.65
CA ARG A 250 7.88 28.76 6.94
C ARG A 250 7.15 29.08 5.63
N ASN A 251 6.94 30.38 5.38
CA ASN A 251 6.48 30.83 4.08
C ASN A 251 7.64 30.78 3.07
N THR A 252 7.44 30.08 1.96
CA THR A 252 8.48 29.84 0.96
C THR A 252 8.79 31.05 0.08
N VAL A 253 7.92 32.08 0.09
CA VAL A 253 8.07 33.33 -0.68
C VAL A 253 8.70 34.43 0.15
N SER A 254 8.13 34.71 1.35
CA SER A 254 8.65 35.78 2.22
C SER A 254 9.80 35.32 3.12
N GLY A 255 9.91 34.01 3.38
CA GLY A 255 10.85 33.45 4.34
C GLY A 255 10.40 33.57 5.81
N ASP A 256 9.23 34.15 6.06
CA ASP A 256 8.70 34.33 7.42
C ASP A 256 8.47 32.95 8.10
N MET A 257 8.88 32.86 9.34
CA MET A 257 8.69 31.68 10.19
C MET A 257 7.65 31.98 11.27
N GLU A 258 6.78 30.99 11.54
CA GLU A 258 5.72 31.08 12.55
C GLU A 258 5.63 29.75 13.31
N GLU A 259 5.33 29.81 14.61
CA GLU A 259 4.92 28.65 15.40
C GLU A 259 3.39 28.65 15.53
N MET A 260 2.77 27.47 15.34
CA MET A 260 1.34 27.29 15.47
C MET A 260 1.03 26.11 16.40
N GLU A 261 0.17 26.35 17.40
CA GLU A 261 -0.34 25.27 18.25
C GLU A 261 -1.20 24.31 17.43
N MET A 262 -0.92 23.01 17.56
CA MET A 262 -1.62 21.92 16.88
C MET A 262 -1.80 20.74 17.81
N ASP A 263 -2.98 20.10 17.72
CA ASP A 263 -3.25 18.85 18.40
C ASP A 263 -2.85 17.63 17.53
N GLY A 264 -2.76 17.81 16.21
CA GLY A 264 -2.37 16.73 15.28
C GLY A 264 -1.96 17.23 13.90
N VAL A 265 -1.17 16.41 13.22
CA VAL A 265 -0.61 16.66 11.89
C VAL A 265 -0.87 15.46 10.99
N PHE A 266 -1.60 15.67 9.91
CA PHE A 266 -1.90 14.67 8.89
C PHE A 266 -1.03 14.90 7.65
N ILE A 267 -0.18 13.94 7.30
CA ILE A 267 0.76 14.05 6.20
C ILE A 267 0.19 13.36 4.97
N ALA A 268 -0.23 14.14 3.97
CA ALA A 268 -0.87 13.70 2.75
C ALA A 268 -0.10 14.16 1.50
N VAL A 269 1.22 13.90 1.48
CA VAL A 269 2.12 14.35 0.40
C VAL A 269 2.35 13.29 -0.69
N GLY A 270 1.77 12.10 -0.52
CA GLY A 270 1.78 11.00 -1.49
C GLY A 270 1.82 9.63 -0.82
N ILE A 271 1.54 8.60 -1.64
CA ILE A 271 1.67 7.19 -1.29
C ILE A 271 2.38 6.53 -2.45
N HIS A 272 3.37 5.71 -2.18
CA HIS A 272 4.15 4.98 -3.18
C HIS A 272 3.96 3.48 -2.98
N PRO A 273 3.44 2.75 -3.99
CA PRO A 273 3.36 1.30 -3.92
C PRO A 273 4.75 0.67 -4.01
N ASN A 274 4.98 -0.40 -3.27
CA ASN A 274 6.24 -1.14 -3.28
C ASN A 274 6.25 -2.13 -4.45
N THR A 275 6.48 -1.64 -5.66
CA THR A 275 6.38 -2.40 -6.93
C THR A 275 7.72 -2.65 -7.61
N GLU A 276 8.83 -2.19 -7.03
CA GLU A 276 10.16 -2.26 -7.66
C GLU A 276 10.52 -3.68 -8.12
N LEU A 277 10.19 -4.69 -7.29
CA LEU A 277 10.45 -6.10 -7.58
C LEU A 277 9.68 -6.63 -8.80
N PHE A 278 8.55 -6.00 -9.13
CA PHE A 278 7.64 -6.43 -10.19
C PHE A 278 7.75 -5.60 -11.47
N LYS A 279 8.64 -4.61 -11.49
CA LYS A 279 8.86 -3.76 -12.67
C LYS A 279 9.32 -4.60 -13.86
N GLY A 280 8.62 -4.42 -14.99
CA GLY A 280 8.89 -5.18 -16.22
C GLY A 280 8.29 -6.59 -16.26
N LEU A 281 7.76 -7.08 -15.13
CA LEU A 281 7.04 -8.36 -15.09
C LEU A 281 5.54 -8.17 -15.25
N VAL A 282 4.98 -7.10 -14.66
CA VAL A 282 3.53 -6.79 -14.69
C VAL A 282 3.31 -5.34 -15.11
N GLU A 283 2.13 -5.05 -15.63
CA GLU A 283 1.73 -3.67 -15.91
C GLU A 283 1.38 -2.92 -14.62
N CYS A 284 1.77 -1.65 -14.58
CA CYS A 284 1.43 -0.72 -13.51
C CYS A 284 0.69 0.49 -14.08
N ASP A 285 -0.16 1.12 -13.27
CA ASP A 285 -0.79 2.38 -13.62
C ASP A 285 0.20 3.56 -13.58
N GLU A 286 -0.26 4.75 -13.97
CA GLU A 286 0.56 5.99 -13.98
C GLU A 286 1.12 6.38 -12.60
N LYS A 287 0.53 5.85 -11.52
CA LYS A 287 0.96 6.09 -10.13
C LYS A 287 1.88 4.97 -9.61
N GLY A 288 2.16 3.96 -10.42
CA GLY A 288 3.04 2.85 -10.10
C GLY A 288 2.36 1.66 -9.41
N TYR A 289 1.02 1.64 -9.26
CA TYR A 289 0.29 0.51 -8.68
C TYR A 289 0.13 -0.61 -9.70
N ILE A 290 0.31 -1.87 -9.27
CA ILE A 290 0.09 -3.03 -10.12
C ILE A 290 -1.36 -3.04 -10.62
N ALA A 291 -1.55 -3.14 -11.94
CA ALA A 291 -2.85 -3.23 -12.58
C ALA A 291 -3.45 -4.63 -12.32
N ALA A 292 -4.35 -4.74 -11.35
CA ALA A 292 -5.01 -5.99 -10.99
C ALA A 292 -6.44 -5.71 -10.50
N GLY A 293 -7.36 -6.61 -10.87
CA GLY A 293 -8.75 -6.61 -10.41
C GLY A 293 -8.90 -7.13 -8.98
N GLU A 294 -10.15 -7.36 -8.57
CA GLU A 294 -10.44 -7.92 -7.24
C GLU A 294 -10.01 -9.37 -7.08
N ASP A 295 -9.90 -10.11 -8.18
CA ASP A 295 -9.35 -11.46 -8.26
C ASP A 295 -7.83 -11.52 -8.09
N GLY A 296 -7.18 -10.37 -8.03
CA GLY A 296 -5.74 -10.23 -7.90
C GLY A 296 -4.96 -10.59 -9.17
N VAL A 297 -5.61 -10.94 -10.27
CA VAL A 297 -4.96 -11.34 -11.53
C VAL A 297 -4.24 -10.14 -12.14
N THR A 298 -2.98 -10.33 -12.51
CA THR A 298 -2.15 -9.33 -13.20
C THR A 298 -2.04 -9.66 -14.70
N THR A 299 -1.27 -8.85 -15.44
CA THR A 299 -0.97 -9.12 -16.86
C THR A 299 0.00 -10.28 -17.07
N ALA A 300 0.74 -10.70 -16.05
CA ALA A 300 1.65 -11.85 -16.10
C ALA A 300 0.98 -13.10 -15.53
N PRO A 301 0.79 -14.17 -16.32
CA PRO A 301 0.22 -15.41 -15.83
C PRO A 301 1.05 -15.99 -14.67
N GLY A 302 0.41 -16.36 -13.55
CA GLY A 302 1.07 -16.86 -12.35
C GLY A 302 1.59 -15.78 -11.40
N ILE A 303 1.52 -14.49 -11.75
CA ILE A 303 1.78 -13.39 -10.82
C ILE A 303 0.46 -12.72 -10.45
N PHE A 304 0.22 -12.59 -9.16
CA PHE A 304 -0.98 -12.00 -8.56
C PHE A 304 -0.62 -10.81 -7.67
N ALA A 305 -1.59 -9.93 -7.40
CA ALA A 305 -1.37 -8.78 -6.52
C ALA A 305 -2.54 -8.59 -5.54
N ALA A 306 -2.24 -8.31 -4.28
CA ALA A 306 -3.23 -8.09 -3.23
C ALA A 306 -2.83 -6.95 -2.29
N GLY A 307 -3.81 -6.22 -1.78
CA GLY A 307 -3.62 -5.12 -0.85
C GLY A 307 -3.24 -3.82 -1.55
N ASP A 308 -2.50 -2.99 -0.83
CA ASP A 308 -2.26 -1.60 -1.22
C ASP A 308 -1.26 -1.42 -2.36
N VAL A 309 -0.60 -2.49 -2.79
CA VAL A 309 0.31 -2.50 -3.95
C VAL A 309 -0.41 -2.42 -5.29
N ARG A 310 -1.70 -2.82 -5.34
CA ARG A 310 -2.50 -2.85 -6.57
C ARG A 310 -3.43 -1.64 -6.74
N THR A 311 -3.96 -1.49 -7.95
CA THR A 311 -5.00 -0.50 -8.27
C THR A 311 -6.28 -0.77 -7.50
N LYS A 312 -6.74 0.18 -6.68
CA LYS A 312 -7.98 0.11 -5.91
C LYS A 312 -8.39 1.48 -5.39
N PRO A 313 -9.72 1.70 -5.17
CA PRO A 313 -10.21 2.99 -4.69
C PRO A 313 -9.96 3.23 -3.20
N LEU A 314 -9.98 2.18 -2.37
CA LEU A 314 -9.87 2.28 -0.92
C LEU A 314 -8.74 1.39 -0.39
N ARG A 315 -7.83 1.98 0.37
CA ARG A 315 -6.70 1.32 1.04
C ARG A 315 -6.95 1.31 2.53
N GLN A 316 -7.37 0.15 3.04
CA GLN A 316 -7.70 -0.09 4.46
C GLN A 316 -7.35 -1.53 4.81
N ILE A 317 -7.20 -1.82 6.11
CA ILE A 317 -6.91 -3.17 6.60
C ILE A 317 -7.94 -4.18 6.06
N VAL A 318 -9.23 -3.85 6.17
CA VAL A 318 -10.33 -4.73 5.72
C VAL A 318 -10.28 -5.01 4.22
N THR A 319 -9.95 -4.01 3.39
CA THR A 319 -9.84 -4.23 1.93
C THR A 319 -8.57 -4.99 1.55
N ALA A 320 -7.49 -4.84 2.30
CA ALA A 320 -6.27 -5.63 2.11
C ALA A 320 -6.50 -7.10 2.49
N VAL A 321 -7.21 -7.37 3.59
CA VAL A 321 -7.60 -8.74 4.00
C VAL A 321 -8.49 -9.41 2.94
N ALA A 322 -9.48 -8.68 2.42
CA ALA A 322 -10.36 -9.18 1.36
C ALA A 322 -9.58 -9.50 0.08
N ASP A 323 -8.67 -8.62 -0.34
CA ASP A 323 -7.83 -8.85 -1.50
C ASP A 323 -7.00 -10.12 -1.39
N GLY A 324 -6.39 -10.38 -0.21
CA GLY A 324 -5.61 -11.58 0.01
C GLY A 324 -6.42 -12.87 -0.18
N ALA A 325 -7.65 -12.88 0.32
CA ALA A 325 -8.58 -14.01 0.14
C ALA A 325 -8.95 -14.19 -1.34
N ASN A 326 -9.33 -13.10 -2.02
CA ASN A 326 -9.75 -13.12 -3.43
C ASN A 326 -8.60 -13.53 -4.37
N ALA A 327 -7.38 -13.05 -4.12
CA ALA A 327 -6.21 -13.40 -4.92
C ALA A 327 -5.92 -14.90 -4.87
N VAL A 328 -6.13 -15.56 -3.72
CA VAL A 328 -5.98 -17.02 -3.63
C VAL A 328 -7.04 -17.76 -4.45
N ALA A 329 -8.26 -17.25 -4.53
CA ALA A 329 -9.26 -17.80 -5.45
C ALA A 329 -8.78 -17.67 -6.92
N GLY A 330 -8.20 -16.52 -7.30
CA GLY A 330 -7.57 -16.35 -8.61
C GLY A 330 -6.42 -17.33 -8.87
N VAL A 331 -5.60 -17.62 -7.86
CA VAL A 331 -4.53 -18.66 -7.94
C VAL A 331 -5.11 -20.05 -8.14
N GLN A 332 -6.23 -20.39 -7.45
CA GLN A 332 -6.90 -21.69 -7.64
C GLN A 332 -7.42 -21.83 -9.07
N ASP A 333 -8.06 -20.80 -9.60
CA ASP A 333 -8.56 -20.80 -10.99
C ASP A 333 -7.42 -20.92 -12.01
N TYR A 334 -6.27 -20.27 -11.75
CA TYR A 334 -5.08 -20.40 -12.57
C TYR A 334 -4.56 -21.83 -12.60
N PHE A 335 -4.44 -22.51 -11.46
CA PHE A 335 -3.98 -23.90 -11.40
C PHE A 335 -4.95 -24.90 -12.02
N LEU A 336 -6.25 -24.64 -11.95
CA LEU A 336 -7.26 -25.45 -12.62
C LEU A 336 -7.17 -25.34 -14.14
N GLN A 337 -6.83 -24.16 -14.68
CA GLN A 337 -6.65 -23.95 -16.11
C GLN A 337 -5.38 -24.63 -16.65
N ASP A 338 -4.31 -24.71 -15.85
CA ASP A 338 -3.07 -25.41 -16.22
C ASP A 338 -3.22 -26.95 -16.18
N SER A 339 -4.28 -27.48 -15.56
CA SER A 339 -4.50 -28.92 -15.39
C SER A 339 -5.31 -29.56 -16.54
N PHE A 340 -5.81 -28.77 -17.47
CA PHE A 340 -6.58 -29.18 -18.65
C PHE A 340 -5.89 -28.73 -19.95
#